data_38f036f090b21c9069d15a3d1c2f69a0
#
_entry.id   38f036f090b21c9069d15a3d1c2f69a0
#
_cell.length_a   1.000
_cell.length_b   1.000
_cell.length_c   1.000
_cell.angle_alpha   90.00
_cell.angle_beta   90.00
_cell.angle_gamma   90.00
#
_symmetry.space_group_name_H-M   'P 1'
#
loop_
_entity.id
_entity.type
_entity.pdbx_description
1 polymer ?
#
loop_
_entity_poly.entity_id
_entity_poly.type
_entity_poly.pdbx_seq_one_letter_code
_entity_poly.pdbx_strand_id
1 'polypeptide(L)'
;MVPCLNDCGPYGQCLLLRRYGYLYAGCSCKAGWRGWSCTDNSTAQTVGQQRAAALLLTLSNLMFLAPIAVSVHRSLLVEASVYFYTMFFSTFYHACDQPGEAVLCILSYDTLQYCDFLGSGAATWVTILCMARLKTILKQMYRCGHRRQCYPTSWQRWVFYLLPGISMASVGIAIYTSMMTSENYYYTHSIWHILLASSAAFLLPPREEQAESWSCLQQFPCHYQICRNDRDELYTVT
;
A
#
# COMPACT_ATOMS: atom_id res chain seq x y z
N MET A 1 -17.63 -9.39 -29.01
CA MET A 1 -17.60 -8.09 -28.28
C MET A 1 -18.40 -7.11 -29.11
N VAL A 2 -19.35 -6.40 -28.53
CA VAL A 2 -20.06 -5.32 -29.23
C VAL A 2 -19.13 -4.12 -29.24
N PRO A 3 -18.60 -3.67 -30.39
CA PRO A 3 -17.70 -2.53 -30.42
C PRO A 3 -18.45 -1.25 -30.04
N CYS A 4 -17.81 -0.41 -29.21
CA CYS A 4 -18.31 0.95 -29.01
C CYS A 4 -18.23 1.76 -30.31
N LEU A 5 -19.13 2.72 -30.47
CA LEU A 5 -19.11 3.62 -31.60
C LEU A 5 -17.79 4.39 -31.64
N ASN A 6 -17.09 4.36 -32.77
CA ASN A 6 -15.80 5.04 -32.99
C ASN A 6 -14.68 4.73 -31.95
N ASP A 7 -14.73 3.54 -31.33
CA ASP A 7 -13.71 3.08 -30.38
C ASP A 7 -13.44 4.06 -29.23
N CYS A 8 -14.41 4.93 -28.93
CA CYS A 8 -14.39 5.96 -27.88
C CYS A 8 -13.30 7.06 -28.03
N GLY A 9 -12.49 7.05 -29.06
CA GLY A 9 -11.42 8.02 -29.28
C GLY A 9 -10.29 7.95 -28.26
N PRO A 10 -9.30 8.86 -28.33
CA PRO A 10 -8.11 8.84 -27.46
C PRO A 10 -8.41 9.21 -25.99
N TYR A 11 -9.57 9.77 -25.71
CA TYR A 11 -10.00 10.18 -24.39
C TYR A 11 -11.13 9.34 -23.82
N GLY A 12 -11.39 8.16 -24.38
CA GLY A 12 -12.43 7.26 -23.94
C GLY A 12 -11.99 5.81 -23.92
N GLN A 13 -12.62 5.03 -23.05
CA GLN A 13 -12.45 3.58 -22.98
C GLN A 13 -13.79 2.90 -23.14
N CYS A 14 -13.84 1.90 -24.04
CA CYS A 14 -15.05 1.11 -24.26
C CYS A 14 -15.23 0.13 -23.10
N LEU A 15 -16.30 0.26 -22.37
CA LEU A 15 -16.63 -0.60 -21.22
C LEU A 15 -18.03 -1.19 -21.39
N LEU A 16 -18.23 -2.39 -20.84
CA LEU A 16 -19.55 -2.98 -20.62
C LEU A 16 -20.17 -2.36 -19.37
N LEU A 17 -21.16 -1.52 -19.58
CA LEU A 17 -21.89 -0.83 -18.51
C LEU A 17 -23.18 -1.59 -18.19
N ARG A 18 -23.54 -1.65 -16.91
CA ARG A 18 -24.81 -2.24 -16.46
C ARG A 18 -25.70 -1.16 -15.90
N ARG A 19 -26.89 -1.00 -16.50
CA ARG A 19 -27.90 -0.07 -15.98
C ARG A 19 -29.27 -0.76 -16.02
N TYR A 20 -30.00 -0.71 -14.91
CA TYR A 20 -31.34 -1.32 -14.76
C TYR A 20 -31.42 -2.80 -15.21
N GLY A 21 -30.35 -3.56 -15.02
CA GLY A 21 -30.30 -4.98 -15.39
C GLY A 21 -29.85 -5.27 -16.83
N TYR A 22 -29.73 -4.25 -17.68
CA TYR A 22 -29.25 -4.37 -19.05
C TYR A 22 -27.75 -4.11 -19.14
N LEU A 23 -27.04 -4.94 -19.92
CA LEU A 23 -25.64 -4.74 -20.28
C LEU A 23 -25.57 -4.05 -21.64
N TYR A 24 -24.84 -2.95 -21.72
CA TYR A 24 -24.59 -2.24 -22.97
C TYR A 24 -23.13 -1.79 -23.05
N ALA A 25 -22.60 -1.71 -24.27
CA ALA A 25 -21.29 -1.14 -24.51
C ALA A 25 -21.41 0.38 -24.51
N GLY A 26 -20.56 1.05 -23.73
CA GLY A 26 -20.55 2.51 -23.65
C GLY A 26 -19.15 3.04 -23.41
N CYS A 27 -18.91 4.29 -23.83
CA CYS A 27 -17.65 4.96 -23.61
C CYS A 27 -17.58 5.57 -22.21
N SER A 28 -16.54 5.22 -21.48
CA SER A 28 -16.14 5.94 -20.27
C SER A 28 -15.11 7.00 -20.64
N CYS A 29 -15.51 8.27 -20.56
CA CYS A 29 -14.66 9.39 -20.97
C CYS A 29 -13.72 9.81 -19.84
N LYS A 30 -12.47 10.17 -20.20
CA LYS A 30 -11.42 10.64 -19.29
C LYS A 30 -11.10 12.13 -19.54
N ALA A 31 -10.34 12.74 -18.64
CA ALA A 31 -9.84 14.12 -18.74
C ALA A 31 -10.93 15.19 -19.02
N GLY A 32 -12.12 15.00 -18.45
CA GLY A 32 -13.22 15.96 -18.60
C GLY A 32 -13.93 15.95 -19.96
N TRP A 33 -13.55 15.06 -20.89
CA TRP A 33 -14.27 14.83 -22.13
C TRP A 33 -15.64 14.21 -21.85
N ARG A 34 -16.62 14.52 -22.72
CA ARG A 34 -18.01 14.08 -22.56
C ARG A 34 -18.61 13.59 -23.88
N GLY A 35 -19.83 13.05 -23.78
CA GLY A 35 -20.58 12.54 -24.95
C GLY A 35 -20.42 11.05 -25.17
N TRP A 36 -21.19 10.52 -26.14
CA TRP A 36 -21.28 9.07 -26.42
C TRP A 36 -19.95 8.45 -26.89
N SER A 37 -19.11 9.23 -27.57
CA SER A 37 -17.81 8.82 -28.13
C SER A 37 -16.67 9.68 -27.56
N CYS A 38 -16.87 10.36 -26.43
CA CYS A 38 -15.88 11.23 -25.82
C CYS A 38 -15.36 12.34 -26.77
N THR A 39 -16.24 12.94 -27.55
CA THR A 39 -15.90 13.97 -28.57
C THR A 39 -16.20 15.39 -28.11
N ASP A 40 -17.00 15.57 -27.05
CA ASP A 40 -17.31 16.89 -26.49
C ASP A 40 -16.18 17.34 -25.54
N ASN A 41 -15.53 18.43 -25.93
CA ASN A 41 -14.41 19.03 -25.20
C ASN A 41 -14.77 20.25 -24.37
N SER A 42 -16.06 20.55 -24.17
CA SER A 42 -16.53 21.75 -23.47
C SER A 42 -16.00 21.86 -22.05
N THR A 43 -15.74 20.74 -21.38
CA THR A 43 -15.18 20.63 -20.04
C THR A 43 -13.82 19.89 -20.02
N ALA A 44 -13.20 19.75 -21.16
CA ALA A 44 -11.94 19.00 -21.30
C ALA A 44 -10.78 19.71 -20.57
N GLN A 45 -9.97 18.92 -19.90
CA GLN A 45 -8.75 19.42 -19.26
C GLN A 45 -7.69 19.77 -20.31
N THR A 46 -6.96 20.85 -20.05
CA THR A 46 -5.82 21.23 -20.91
C THR A 46 -4.70 20.17 -20.82
N VAL A 47 -3.85 20.09 -21.85
CA VAL A 47 -2.70 19.18 -21.88
C VAL A 47 -1.78 19.41 -20.67
N GLY A 48 -1.63 20.67 -20.23
CA GLY A 48 -0.86 20.99 -19.04
C GLY A 48 -1.46 20.38 -17.76
N GLN A 49 -2.78 20.43 -17.61
CA GLN A 49 -3.49 19.82 -16.49
C GLN A 49 -3.39 18.30 -16.52
N GLN A 50 -3.50 17.68 -17.69
CA GLN A 50 -3.32 16.22 -17.85
C GLN A 50 -1.92 15.77 -17.45
N ARG A 51 -0.87 16.50 -17.90
CA ARG A 51 0.52 16.21 -17.51
C ARG A 51 0.75 16.43 -16.01
N ALA A 52 0.19 17.49 -15.43
CA ALA A 52 0.28 17.73 -13.98
C ALA A 52 -0.42 16.61 -13.19
N ALA A 53 -1.59 16.15 -13.63
CA ALA A 53 -2.30 15.03 -13.02
C ALA A 53 -1.48 13.72 -13.08
N ALA A 54 -0.89 13.42 -14.24
CA ALA A 54 -0.01 12.27 -14.43
C ALA A 54 1.19 12.33 -13.49
N LEU A 55 1.88 13.48 -13.41
CA LEU A 55 3.03 13.67 -12.54
C LEU A 55 2.64 13.59 -11.06
N LEU A 56 1.54 14.17 -10.64
CA LEU A 56 1.08 14.08 -9.24
C LEU A 56 0.80 12.64 -8.84
N LEU A 57 0.06 11.89 -9.65
CA LEU A 57 -0.28 10.50 -9.38
C LEU A 57 0.97 9.60 -9.36
N THR A 58 1.89 9.78 -10.31
CA THR A 58 3.10 8.94 -10.39
C THR A 58 4.11 9.29 -9.29
N LEU A 59 4.39 10.59 -9.08
CA LEU A 59 5.40 11.02 -8.11
C LEU A 59 4.95 10.84 -6.67
N SER A 60 3.64 10.89 -6.38
CA SER A 60 3.12 10.61 -5.03
C SER A 60 3.50 9.23 -4.51
N ASN A 61 3.68 8.26 -5.42
CA ASN A 61 4.13 6.91 -5.06
C ASN A 61 5.58 6.85 -4.55
N LEU A 62 6.42 7.85 -4.85
CA LEU A 62 7.79 7.93 -4.30
C LEU A 62 7.78 8.06 -2.76
N MET A 63 6.67 8.45 -2.15
CA MET A 63 6.54 8.45 -0.69
C MET A 63 6.69 7.04 -0.09
N PHE A 64 6.47 5.97 -0.85
CA PHE A 64 6.77 4.60 -0.41
C PHE A 64 8.27 4.34 -0.18
N LEU A 65 9.16 5.20 -0.66
CA LEU A 65 10.59 5.14 -0.30
C LEU A 65 10.80 5.29 1.22
N ALA A 66 9.93 6.02 1.92
CA ALA A 66 10.03 6.18 3.36
C ALA A 66 9.82 4.84 4.12
N PRO A 67 8.70 4.11 3.96
CA PRO A 67 8.54 2.82 4.60
C PRO A 67 9.54 1.77 4.07
N ILE A 68 9.99 1.84 2.81
CA ILE A 68 11.07 0.97 2.29
C ILE A 68 12.36 1.21 3.08
N ALA A 69 12.82 2.46 3.19
CA ALA A 69 14.03 2.82 3.90
C ALA A 69 13.97 2.41 5.39
N VAL A 70 12.83 2.68 6.05
CA VAL A 70 12.59 2.26 7.43
C VAL A 70 12.62 0.75 7.57
N SER A 71 12.00 0.00 6.65
CA SER A 71 11.97 -1.46 6.66
C SER A 71 13.38 -2.05 6.46
N VAL A 72 14.14 -1.56 5.50
CA VAL A 72 15.52 -2.00 5.26
C VAL A 72 16.40 -1.70 6.48
N HIS A 73 16.31 -0.48 7.02
CA HIS A 73 17.08 -0.12 8.23
C HIS A 73 16.76 -1.01 9.43
N ARG A 74 15.54 -1.50 9.53
CA ARG A 74 15.08 -2.38 10.61
C ARG A 74 15.21 -3.87 10.29
N SER A 75 15.81 -4.23 9.15
CA SER A 75 15.98 -5.61 8.67
C SER A 75 14.64 -6.35 8.42
N LEU A 76 13.59 -5.61 8.08
CA LEU A 76 12.27 -6.10 7.70
C LEU A 76 12.23 -6.23 6.16
N LEU A 77 12.96 -7.20 5.61
CA LEU A 77 13.18 -7.31 4.16
C LEU A 77 11.91 -7.71 3.39
N VAL A 78 11.03 -8.50 3.99
CA VAL A 78 9.75 -8.90 3.38
C VAL A 78 8.86 -7.66 3.20
N GLU A 79 8.73 -6.87 4.23
CA GLU A 79 7.97 -5.62 4.22
C GLU A 79 8.56 -4.63 3.21
N ALA A 80 9.89 -4.49 3.20
CA ALA A 80 10.58 -3.64 2.24
C ALA A 80 10.28 -4.07 0.80
N SER A 81 10.30 -5.36 0.50
CA SER A 81 10.00 -5.87 -0.84
C SER A 81 8.54 -5.65 -1.25
N VAL A 82 7.60 -5.78 -0.32
CA VAL A 82 6.18 -5.50 -0.58
C VAL A 82 5.94 -4.02 -0.84
N TYR A 83 6.53 -3.11 -0.05
CA TYR A 83 6.41 -1.67 -0.31
C TYR A 83 7.07 -1.25 -1.62
N PHE A 84 8.19 -1.86 -1.98
CA PHE A 84 8.84 -1.64 -3.28
C PHE A 84 7.95 -2.12 -4.43
N TYR A 85 7.37 -3.30 -4.32
CA TYR A 85 6.41 -3.84 -5.29
C TYR A 85 5.23 -2.88 -5.47
N THR A 86 4.63 -2.43 -4.37
CA THR A 86 3.51 -1.48 -4.39
C THR A 86 3.90 -0.18 -5.07
N MET A 87 5.03 0.42 -4.67
CA MET A 87 5.56 1.64 -5.30
C MET A 87 5.72 1.48 -6.81
N PHE A 88 6.36 0.39 -7.24
CA PHE A 88 6.65 0.14 -8.65
C PHE A 88 5.37 0.01 -9.46
N PHE A 89 4.50 -0.92 -9.09
CA PHE A 89 3.30 -1.20 -9.88
C PHE A 89 2.28 -0.07 -9.82
N SER A 90 2.11 0.60 -8.69
CA SER A 90 1.25 1.78 -8.58
C SER A 90 1.74 2.93 -9.45
N THR A 91 3.04 3.20 -9.48
CA THR A 91 3.62 4.23 -10.35
C THR A 91 3.29 3.95 -11.83
N PHE A 92 3.53 2.72 -12.31
CA PHE A 92 3.30 2.39 -13.71
C PHE A 92 1.82 2.21 -14.05
N TYR A 93 0.99 1.76 -13.12
CA TYR A 93 -0.46 1.76 -13.29
C TYR A 93 -0.98 3.17 -13.54
N HIS A 94 -0.62 4.13 -12.69
CA HIS A 94 -1.06 5.51 -12.85
C HIS A 94 -0.44 6.22 -14.05
N ALA A 95 0.74 5.83 -14.48
CA ALA A 95 1.32 6.30 -15.75
C ALA A 95 0.58 5.73 -16.96
N CYS A 96 0.07 4.50 -16.86
CA CYS A 96 -0.71 3.85 -17.93
C CYS A 96 -2.18 4.31 -17.96
N ASP A 97 -2.75 4.68 -16.80
CA ASP A 97 -4.15 5.13 -16.71
C ASP A 97 -4.38 6.57 -17.18
N GLN A 98 -3.37 7.19 -17.79
CA GLN A 98 -3.50 8.56 -18.30
C GLN A 98 -4.18 8.60 -19.66
N PRO A 99 -5.00 9.62 -19.93
CA PRO A 99 -5.61 9.81 -21.24
C PRO A 99 -4.64 10.47 -22.24
N GLY A 100 -4.86 10.23 -23.53
CA GLY A 100 -4.21 10.97 -24.61
C GLY A 100 -2.73 10.63 -24.79
N GLU A 101 -1.89 11.64 -25.01
CA GLU A 101 -0.47 11.48 -25.33
C GLU A 101 0.45 11.20 -24.11
N ALA A 102 -0.08 11.34 -22.90
CA ALA A 102 0.70 11.15 -21.66
C ALA A 102 0.77 9.69 -21.18
N VAL A 103 0.25 8.75 -21.97
CA VAL A 103 0.15 7.32 -21.62
C VAL A 103 1.52 6.67 -21.67
N LEU A 104 1.92 6.02 -20.57
CA LEU A 104 3.12 5.18 -20.51
C LEU A 104 2.78 3.82 -19.91
N CYS A 105 2.60 2.81 -20.75
CA CYS A 105 2.30 1.44 -20.32
C CYS A 105 3.49 0.51 -20.57
N ILE A 106 4.04 -0.06 -19.52
CA ILE A 106 5.09 -1.10 -19.59
C ILE A 106 4.50 -2.51 -19.72
N LEU A 107 3.26 -2.68 -19.28
CA LEU A 107 2.47 -3.91 -19.36
C LEU A 107 1.04 -3.56 -19.78
N SER A 108 0.18 -4.56 -19.98
CA SER A 108 -1.24 -4.31 -20.23
C SER A 108 -1.89 -3.58 -19.03
N TYR A 109 -2.85 -2.71 -19.34
CA TYR A 109 -3.57 -1.93 -18.31
C TYR A 109 -4.16 -2.82 -17.21
N ASP A 110 -4.84 -3.89 -17.59
CA ASP A 110 -5.48 -4.82 -16.63
C ASP A 110 -4.45 -5.48 -15.73
N THR A 111 -3.27 -5.84 -16.24
CA THR A 111 -2.19 -6.42 -15.44
C THR A 111 -1.64 -5.41 -14.43
N LEU A 112 -1.40 -4.17 -14.87
CA LEU A 112 -0.91 -3.11 -13.99
C LEU A 112 -1.92 -2.78 -12.89
N GLN A 113 -3.20 -2.68 -13.24
CA GLN A 113 -4.31 -2.44 -12.31
C GLN A 113 -4.39 -3.55 -11.25
N TYR A 114 -4.33 -4.81 -11.70
CA TYR A 114 -4.35 -5.95 -10.78
C TYR A 114 -3.16 -5.94 -9.82
N CYS A 115 -1.96 -5.67 -10.33
CA CYS A 115 -0.74 -5.61 -9.52
C CYS A 115 -0.76 -4.45 -8.53
N ASP A 116 -1.30 -3.28 -8.89
CA ASP A 116 -1.46 -2.12 -8.02
C ASP A 116 -2.41 -2.44 -6.85
N PHE A 117 -3.58 -3.00 -7.14
CA PHE A 117 -4.55 -3.38 -6.09
C PHE A 117 -4.00 -4.47 -5.18
N LEU A 118 -3.34 -5.49 -5.75
CA LEU A 118 -2.69 -6.54 -4.98
C LEU A 118 -1.60 -5.97 -4.07
N GLY A 119 -0.75 -5.08 -4.62
CA GLY A 119 0.32 -4.42 -3.88
C GLY A 119 -0.20 -3.58 -2.72
N SER A 120 -1.22 -2.76 -2.95
CA SER A 120 -1.83 -1.90 -1.93
C SER A 120 -2.46 -2.72 -0.81
N GLY A 121 -3.17 -3.81 -1.15
CA GLY A 121 -3.70 -4.76 -0.18
C GLY A 121 -2.61 -5.46 0.62
N ALA A 122 -1.56 -5.95 -0.05
CA ALA A 122 -0.43 -6.60 0.58
C ALA A 122 0.34 -5.64 1.51
N ALA A 123 0.59 -4.39 1.08
CA ALA A 123 1.25 -3.36 1.89
C ALA A 123 0.49 -3.08 3.19
N THR A 124 -0.83 -2.94 3.10
CA THR A 124 -1.70 -2.77 4.27
C THR A 124 -1.61 -3.99 5.20
N TRP A 125 -1.68 -5.19 4.63
CA TRP A 125 -1.67 -6.45 5.37
C TRP A 125 -0.35 -6.68 6.11
N VAL A 126 0.81 -6.50 5.43
CA VAL A 126 2.11 -6.64 6.10
C VAL A 126 2.32 -5.59 7.18
N THR A 127 1.82 -4.36 7.00
CA THR A 127 1.85 -3.32 8.03
C THR A 127 1.08 -3.76 9.28
N ILE A 128 -0.14 -4.27 9.12
CA ILE A 128 -0.96 -4.79 10.22
C ILE A 128 -0.28 -5.97 10.91
N LEU A 129 0.25 -6.94 10.14
CA LEU A 129 0.96 -8.10 10.70
C LEU A 129 2.21 -7.70 11.47
N CYS A 130 2.97 -6.71 10.97
CA CYS A 130 4.12 -6.15 11.68
C CYS A 130 3.72 -5.46 12.98
N MET A 131 2.61 -4.72 12.97
CA MET A 131 2.07 -4.10 14.19
C MET A 131 1.61 -5.14 15.21
N ALA A 132 0.93 -6.18 14.75
CA ALA A 132 0.39 -7.23 15.60
C ALA A 132 1.48 -8.05 16.30
N ARG A 133 2.68 -8.19 15.70
CA ARG A 133 3.84 -8.95 16.26
C ARG A 133 3.40 -10.22 16.98
N LEU A 134 2.71 -11.11 16.28
CA LEU A 134 2.09 -12.30 16.87
C LEU A 134 3.04 -13.09 17.78
N LYS A 135 4.31 -13.24 17.38
CA LYS A 135 5.32 -13.91 18.23
C LYS A 135 5.59 -13.16 19.54
N THR A 136 5.64 -11.84 19.52
CA THR A 136 5.88 -11.01 20.71
C THR A 136 4.65 -10.98 21.60
N ILE A 137 3.45 -10.90 21.00
CA ILE A 137 2.18 -10.97 21.76
C ILE A 137 2.03 -12.33 22.44
N LEU A 138 2.31 -13.44 21.74
CA LEU A 138 2.27 -14.78 22.33
C LEU A 138 3.31 -14.96 23.45
N LYS A 139 4.56 -14.50 23.25
CA LYS A 139 5.58 -14.48 24.31
C LYS A 139 5.17 -13.59 25.49
N GLN A 140 4.53 -12.46 25.23
CA GLN A 140 4.11 -11.53 26.26
C GLN A 140 2.90 -12.07 27.04
N MET A 141 1.96 -12.72 26.37
CA MET A 141 0.85 -13.42 27.04
C MET A 141 1.35 -14.56 27.93
N TYR A 142 2.32 -15.36 27.44
CA TYR A 142 2.94 -16.42 28.22
C TYR A 142 3.70 -15.87 29.45
N ARG A 143 4.48 -14.78 29.28
CA ARG A 143 5.19 -14.11 30.37
C ARG A 143 4.24 -13.39 31.35
N CYS A 144 3.14 -12.80 30.87
CA CYS A 144 2.11 -12.21 31.73
C CYS A 144 1.41 -13.25 32.59
N GLY A 145 1.18 -14.45 32.06
CA GLY A 145 0.60 -15.55 32.83
C GLY A 145 1.50 -16.06 33.96
N HIS A 146 2.82 -15.93 33.80
CA HIS A 146 3.80 -16.50 34.72
C HIS A 146 4.43 -15.48 35.70
N ARG A 147 4.57 -14.22 35.25
CA ARG A 147 5.08 -13.12 36.08
C ARG A 147 4.15 -11.93 35.95
N ARG A 148 3.36 -11.59 36.89
CA ARG A 148 2.40 -10.46 36.92
C ARG A 148 2.94 -9.07 36.49
N GLN A 149 3.91 -8.99 35.58
CA GLN A 149 4.50 -7.77 35.04
C GLN A 149 4.35 -7.73 33.54
N CYS A 150 3.19 -7.28 33.07
CA CYS A 150 2.98 -6.88 31.66
C CYS A 150 3.56 -5.47 31.49
N TYR A 151 4.61 -5.35 30.68
CA TYR A 151 5.09 -4.03 30.28
C TYR A 151 4.21 -3.52 29.12
N PRO A 152 3.42 -2.45 29.33
CA PRO A 152 2.73 -1.79 28.23
C PRO A 152 3.77 -1.21 27.26
N THR A 153 3.39 -1.14 25.97
CA THR A 153 4.14 -0.34 25.00
C THR A 153 4.41 1.04 25.57
N SER A 154 5.66 1.53 25.45
CA SER A 154 6.03 2.81 26.05
C SER A 154 5.09 3.92 25.58
N TRP A 155 4.70 4.82 26.47
CA TRP A 155 3.88 6.00 26.20
C TRP A 155 4.40 6.80 24.99
N GLN A 156 5.72 6.95 24.90
CA GLN A 156 6.39 7.62 23.81
C GLN A 156 6.07 6.98 22.44
N ARG A 157 6.03 5.64 22.35
CA ARG A 157 5.70 4.95 21.11
C ARG A 157 4.25 5.19 20.71
N TRP A 158 3.32 5.23 21.65
CA TRP A 158 1.93 5.55 21.39
C TRP A 158 1.78 6.94 20.79
N VAL A 159 2.39 7.95 21.39
CA VAL A 159 2.21 9.35 21.02
C VAL A 159 2.97 9.72 19.76
N PHE A 160 4.22 9.26 19.60
CA PHE A 160 5.07 9.69 18.49
C PHE A 160 5.02 8.80 17.26
N TYR A 161 4.48 7.60 17.35
CA TYR A 161 4.45 6.66 16.22
C TYR A 161 3.05 6.12 15.94
N LEU A 162 2.38 5.51 16.90
CA LEU A 162 1.10 4.87 16.64
C LEU A 162 -0.01 5.89 16.37
N LEU A 163 -0.12 6.92 17.19
CA LEU A 163 -1.14 7.96 17.02
C LEU A 163 -1.00 8.71 15.70
N PRO A 164 0.18 9.25 15.31
CA PRO A 164 0.36 9.86 14.00
C PRO A 164 0.09 8.88 12.84
N GLY A 165 0.60 7.65 12.92
CA GLY A 165 0.39 6.64 11.88
C GLY A 165 -1.09 6.31 11.69
N ILE A 166 -1.82 6.04 12.75
CA ILE A 166 -3.26 5.74 12.70
C ILE A 166 -4.04 6.97 12.21
N SER A 167 -3.69 8.17 12.67
CA SER A 167 -4.38 9.40 12.24
C SER A 167 -4.21 9.65 10.74
N MET A 168 -2.99 9.48 10.21
CA MET A 168 -2.72 9.60 8.77
C MET A 168 -3.52 8.58 7.96
N ALA A 169 -3.56 7.31 8.38
CA ALA A 169 -4.34 6.28 7.73
C ALA A 169 -5.85 6.64 7.73
N SER A 170 -6.37 7.06 8.87
CA SER A 170 -7.79 7.42 9.03
C SER A 170 -8.17 8.63 8.17
N VAL A 171 -7.33 9.66 8.15
CA VAL A 171 -7.54 10.84 7.30
C VAL A 171 -7.47 10.46 5.82
N GLY A 172 -6.50 9.62 5.43
CA GLY A 172 -6.40 9.11 4.06
C GLY A 172 -7.66 8.37 3.63
N ILE A 173 -8.16 7.43 4.45
CA ILE A 173 -9.39 6.71 4.19
C ILE A 173 -10.59 7.67 4.08
N ALA A 174 -10.70 8.64 4.98
CA ALA A 174 -11.79 9.61 4.97
C ALA A 174 -11.78 10.46 3.68
N ILE A 175 -10.62 10.94 3.24
CA ILE A 175 -10.47 11.68 1.98
C ILE A 175 -10.86 10.80 0.79
N TYR A 176 -10.35 9.57 0.74
CA TYR A 176 -10.65 8.63 -0.34
C TYR A 176 -12.15 8.32 -0.45
N THR A 177 -12.81 8.05 0.67
CA THR A 177 -14.22 7.63 0.68
C THR A 177 -15.22 8.78 0.56
N SER A 178 -14.89 9.97 1.07
CA SER A 178 -15.87 11.06 1.22
C SER A 178 -15.64 12.23 0.28
N MET A 179 -14.42 12.46 -0.18
CA MET A 179 -14.07 13.68 -0.94
C MET A 179 -13.67 13.40 -2.39
N MET A 180 -13.47 12.15 -2.78
CA MET A 180 -13.03 11.81 -4.13
C MET A 180 -14.16 11.96 -5.14
N THR A 181 -13.93 12.80 -6.15
CA THR A 181 -14.82 13.01 -7.29
C THR A 181 -14.02 12.84 -8.59
N SER A 182 -14.71 12.64 -9.71
CA SER A 182 -14.03 12.53 -11.02
C SER A 182 -13.19 13.78 -11.39
N GLU A 183 -13.55 14.95 -10.88
CA GLU A 183 -12.85 16.19 -11.18
C GLU A 183 -11.61 16.40 -10.32
N ASN A 184 -11.62 15.96 -9.07
CA ASN A 184 -10.50 16.12 -8.13
C ASN A 184 -9.70 14.82 -7.88
N TYR A 185 -9.99 13.76 -8.64
CA TYR A 185 -9.41 12.44 -8.46
C TYR A 185 -7.89 12.47 -8.30
N TYR A 186 -7.18 13.17 -9.19
CA TYR A 186 -5.72 13.18 -9.18
C TYR A 186 -5.13 13.85 -7.95
N TYR A 187 -5.79 14.86 -7.37
CA TYR A 187 -5.34 15.47 -6.12
C TYR A 187 -5.62 14.58 -4.91
N THR A 188 -6.86 14.13 -4.77
CA THR A 188 -7.29 13.35 -3.61
C THR A 188 -6.60 12.00 -3.56
N HIS A 189 -6.39 11.37 -4.72
CA HIS A 189 -5.73 10.08 -4.82
C HIS A 189 -4.21 10.19 -4.58
N SER A 190 -3.56 11.26 -5.03
CA SER A 190 -2.16 11.54 -4.70
C SER A 190 -1.96 11.77 -3.19
N ILE A 191 -2.88 12.51 -2.55
CA ILE A 191 -2.87 12.69 -1.09
C ILE A 191 -3.06 11.33 -0.38
N TRP A 192 -3.92 10.47 -0.91
CA TRP A 192 -4.10 9.10 -0.40
C TRP A 192 -2.78 8.33 -0.39
N HIS A 193 -2.02 8.31 -1.50
CA HIS A 193 -0.70 7.65 -1.55
C HIS A 193 0.27 8.19 -0.50
N ILE A 194 0.35 9.52 -0.37
CA ILE A 194 1.24 10.18 0.58
C ILE A 194 0.88 9.80 2.02
N LEU A 195 -0.38 9.86 2.38
CA LEU A 195 -0.85 9.55 3.73
C LEU A 195 -0.71 8.06 4.05
N LEU A 196 -1.02 7.17 3.12
CA LEU A 196 -0.89 5.73 3.31
C LEU A 196 0.58 5.32 3.49
N ALA A 197 1.47 5.79 2.62
CA ALA A 197 2.89 5.49 2.72
C ALA A 197 3.51 6.07 4.00
N SER A 198 3.17 7.31 4.36
CA SER A 198 3.63 7.94 5.60
C SER A 198 3.12 7.16 6.82
N SER A 199 1.84 6.79 6.84
CA SER A 199 1.25 5.96 7.88
C SER A 199 2.04 4.66 8.06
N ALA A 200 2.33 3.93 6.99
CA ALA A 200 3.10 2.69 7.03
C ALA A 200 4.49 2.90 7.66
N ALA A 201 5.19 3.99 7.30
CA ALA A 201 6.50 4.30 7.86
C ALA A 201 6.46 4.54 9.40
N PHE A 202 5.42 5.19 9.91
CA PHE A 202 5.21 5.40 11.34
C PHE A 202 4.79 4.13 12.08
N LEU A 203 3.95 3.31 11.47
CA LEU A 203 3.39 2.12 12.10
C LEU A 203 4.37 0.95 12.21
N LEU A 204 5.43 0.94 11.40
CA LEU A 204 6.45 -0.11 11.46
C LEU A 204 7.08 -0.19 12.86
N PRO A 205 7.29 -1.41 13.40
CA PRO A 205 7.90 -1.61 14.71
C PRO A 205 9.38 -1.20 14.73
N PRO A 206 9.92 -0.75 15.87
CA PRO A 206 11.35 -0.51 16.00
C PRO A 206 12.14 -1.80 15.79
N ARG A 207 13.42 -1.66 15.45
CA ARG A 207 14.33 -2.80 15.36
C ARG A 207 14.38 -3.50 16.72
N GLU A 208 14.13 -4.81 16.74
CA GLU A 208 14.51 -5.60 17.90
C GLU A 208 16.04 -5.67 17.92
N GLU A 209 16.65 -5.25 19.02
CA GLU A 209 18.04 -5.61 19.24
C GLU A 209 18.09 -7.14 19.34
N GLN A 210 18.57 -7.77 18.27
CA GLN A 210 18.83 -9.20 18.23
C GLN A 210 20.09 -9.46 19.08
N ALA A 211 19.99 -9.29 20.38
CA ALA A 211 21.12 -9.59 21.29
C ALA A 211 21.43 -11.08 21.36
N GLU A 212 20.60 -11.96 20.77
CA GLU A 212 20.76 -13.42 20.98
C GLU A 212 20.64 -14.30 19.72
N SER A 213 20.43 -13.75 18.52
CA SER A 213 20.18 -14.57 17.33
C SER A 213 21.44 -15.12 16.65
N TRP A 214 22.62 -14.56 16.91
CA TRP A 214 23.86 -15.02 16.26
C TRP A 214 24.44 -16.28 16.91
N SER A 215 24.11 -16.61 18.16
CA SER A 215 24.56 -17.83 18.81
C SER A 215 23.88 -19.09 18.22
N CYS A 216 22.71 -18.96 17.64
CA CYS A 216 21.98 -20.09 17.03
C CYS A 216 22.55 -20.51 15.66
N LEU A 217 23.23 -19.60 14.95
CA LEU A 217 23.83 -19.88 13.63
C LEU A 217 25.20 -20.57 13.71
N GLN A 218 25.85 -20.56 14.87
CA GLN A 218 27.15 -21.19 15.09
C GLN A 218 27.09 -22.65 15.57
N GLN A 219 25.90 -23.15 15.95
CA GLN A 219 25.69 -24.54 16.35
C GLN A 219 24.76 -25.26 15.36
N PHE A 220 25.25 -25.61 14.17
CA PHE A 220 24.69 -26.72 13.41
C PHE A 220 25.17 -28.04 14.04
N PRO A 221 24.28 -29.01 14.31
CA PRO A 221 23.11 -29.38 13.55
C PRO A 221 21.78 -29.11 14.28
N CYS A 222 21.03 -28.13 13.87
CA CYS A 222 19.63 -28.00 14.26
C CYS A 222 18.78 -28.97 13.44
N HIS A 223 18.54 -30.16 13.95
CA HIS A 223 17.41 -30.98 13.57
C HIS A 223 16.13 -30.28 14.00
N TYR A 224 15.34 -29.74 13.08
CA TYR A 224 13.92 -29.37 13.17
C TYR A 224 13.33 -28.98 14.56
N GLN A 225 14.12 -28.60 15.52
CA GLN A 225 13.64 -28.09 16.80
C GLN A 225 13.74 -26.58 16.79
N ILE A 226 12.59 -25.92 17.00
CA ILE A 226 12.51 -24.53 17.45
C ILE A 226 13.59 -24.37 18.53
N CYS A 227 14.57 -23.48 18.33
CA CYS A 227 15.67 -23.25 19.27
C CYS A 227 15.11 -23.11 20.70
N ARG A 228 15.27 -24.16 21.47
CA ARG A 228 14.92 -24.21 22.89
C ARG A 228 16.09 -23.59 23.63
N ASN A 229 15.84 -22.63 24.47
CA ASN A 229 16.88 -21.97 25.24
C ASN A 229 17.30 -22.89 26.37
N ASP A 230 18.34 -23.70 26.17
CA ASP A 230 18.83 -24.70 27.14
C ASP A 230 19.34 -24.08 28.46
N ARG A 231 19.39 -22.74 28.58
CA ARG A 231 19.77 -22.07 29.82
C ARG A 231 18.72 -22.18 30.94
N ASP A 232 17.45 -22.43 30.57
CA ASP A 232 16.38 -22.51 31.58
C ASP A 232 16.24 -23.93 32.17
N GLU A 233 16.89 -24.95 31.59
CA GLU A 233 16.85 -26.33 32.08
C GLU A 233 17.95 -26.65 33.10
N LEU A 234 19.02 -25.85 33.19
CA LEU A 234 20.14 -26.09 34.10
C LEU A 234 19.85 -25.72 35.58
N TYR A 235 18.70 -25.12 35.85
CA TYR A 235 18.35 -24.71 37.25
C TYR A 235 17.22 -25.53 37.87
N THR A 236 16.79 -26.62 37.24
CA THR A 236 15.71 -27.47 37.75
C THR A 236 16.17 -28.84 38.24
N VAL A 237 17.51 -29.08 38.35
CA VAL A 237 18.06 -30.33 38.87
C VAL A 237 19.06 -29.98 39.97
N THR A 238 18.58 -29.55 41.13
CA THR A 238 19.14 -29.75 42.48
C THR A 238 18.05 -29.63 43.49
#